data_16d3d5844df08e3f07bd713c2f8fd148
#
_entry.id   16d3d5844df08e3f07bd713c2f8fd148
#
_cell.length_a   1.000
_cell.length_b   1.000
_cell.length_c   1.000
_cell.angle_alpha   90.00
_cell.angle_beta   90.00
_cell.angle_gamma   90.00
#
_symmetry.space_group_name_H-M   'P 1'
#
loop_
_entity.id
_entity.type
_entity.pdbx_description
1 polymer ?
#
loop_
_entity_poly.entity_id
_entity_poly.type
_entity_poly.pdbx_seq_one_letter_code
_entity_poly.pdbx_strand_id
1 'polypeptide(L)'
;MKNLYIYAIVLVLCTSCLGYKEMPVEYDYSYKGNFKKYKTFDIMKPSGTADSSMMNATIERSILSRMKFLGYRQTENKPHLLVSFKMFEDSMKFNGYNQPEIEQWVQEGKEDVNYDPKKLDLSSGTLLIQLYDRKQNRSIWQGYSTDLYGAIDFNDKRTLRNAVISILDKYRFWAEGFIENGGQQQSELSN
;
A
#
# COMPACT_ATOMS: atom_id res chain seq x y z
N MET A 1 -26.21 44.69 -9.42
CA MET A 1 -24.86 44.37 -9.90
C MET A 1 -23.98 43.79 -8.81
N LYS A 2 -24.04 44.24 -7.54
CA LYS A 2 -23.25 43.68 -6.43
C LYS A 2 -23.48 42.13 -6.18
N ASN A 3 -24.70 41.69 -6.30
CA ASN A 3 -25.02 40.27 -6.06
C ASN A 3 -24.51 39.32 -7.17
N LEU A 4 -24.36 39.85 -8.40
CA LEU A 4 -23.85 39.06 -9.52
C LEU A 4 -22.37 38.71 -9.33
N TYR A 5 -21.55 39.61 -8.73
CA TYR A 5 -20.15 39.34 -8.42
C TYR A 5 -20.00 38.27 -7.33
N ILE A 6 -20.91 38.23 -6.34
CA ILE A 6 -20.89 37.22 -5.27
C ILE A 6 -21.17 35.83 -5.85
N TYR A 7 -22.14 35.70 -6.75
CA TYR A 7 -22.41 34.41 -7.42
C TYR A 7 -21.26 33.97 -8.32
N ALA A 8 -20.59 34.90 -9.02
CA ALA A 8 -19.42 34.58 -9.84
C ALA A 8 -18.24 34.07 -8.98
N ILE A 9 -18.00 34.69 -7.82
CA ILE A 9 -16.92 34.27 -6.90
C ILE A 9 -17.24 32.90 -6.30
N VAL A 10 -18.48 32.62 -5.91
CA VAL A 10 -18.89 31.30 -5.39
C VAL A 10 -18.76 30.22 -6.46
N LEU A 11 -19.09 30.53 -7.72
CA LEU A 11 -18.96 29.59 -8.83
C LEU A 11 -17.49 29.21 -9.10
N VAL A 12 -16.56 30.14 -8.99
CA VAL A 12 -15.12 29.91 -9.18
C VAL A 12 -14.54 29.06 -8.04
N LEU A 13 -15.04 29.21 -6.82
CA LEU A 13 -14.59 28.40 -5.67
C LEU A 13 -15.04 26.94 -5.76
N CYS A 14 -16.11 26.62 -6.47
CA CYS A 14 -16.60 25.24 -6.64
C CYS A 14 -15.84 24.45 -7.72
N THR A 15 -15.06 25.08 -8.58
CA THR A 15 -14.31 24.39 -9.67
C THR A 15 -12.93 23.87 -9.25
N SER A 16 -12.51 24.06 -8.00
CA SER A 16 -11.19 23.64 -7.51
C SER A 16 -11.11 22.16 -7.11
N CYS A 17 -12.13 21.34 -7.40
CA CYS A 17 -11.99 19.88 -7.39
C CYS A 17 -11.20 19.43 -8.62
N LEU A 18 -9.93 19.85 -8.71
CA LEU A 18 -8.96 19.32 -9.68
C LEU A 18 -8.75 17.87 -9.35
N GLY A 19 -9.16 17.01 -10.29
CA GLY A 19 -9.16 15.58 -10.17
C GLY A 19 -7.85 15.04 -9.59
N TYR A 20 -7.92 14.50 -8.39
CA TYR A 20 -6.86 13.68 -7.84
C TYR A 20 -6.74 12.44 -8.74
N LYS A 21 -5.68 12.38 -9.55
CA LYS A 21 -5.44 11.24 -10.41
C LYS A 21 -5.06 10.08 -9.49
N GLU A 22 -6.01 9.18 -9.32
CA GLU A 22 -5.80 8.00 -8.49
C GLU A 22 -4.67 7.17 -9.09
N MET A 23 -3.69 6.83 -8.27
CA MET A 23 -2.54 6.04 -8.68
C MET A 23 -2.97 4.58 -8.84
N PRO A 24 -2.76 3.94 -9.99
CA PRO A 24 -3.14 2.55 -10.17
C PRO A 24 -2.29 1.68 -9.24
N VAL A 25 -2.94 0.96 -8.36
CA VAL A 25 -2.33 0.04 -7.40
C VAL A 25 -3.00 -1.31 -7.50
N GLU A 26 -2.19 -2.33 -7.69
CA GLU A 26 -2.61 -3.72 -7.64
C GLU A 26 -1.95 -4.42 -6.44
N TYR A 27 -2.55 -5.47 -5.95
CA TYR A 27 -1.99 -6.28 -4.88
C TYR A 27 -2.36 -7.75 -5.01
N ASP A 28 -1.61 -8.58 -4.30
CA ASP A 28 -1.80 -10.01 -4.22
C ASP A 28 -1.40 -10.49 -2.82
N TYR A 29 -1.99 -11.58 -2.33
CA TYR A 29 -1.72 -12.09 -1.00
C TYR A 29 -1.76 -13.61 -0.94
N SER A 30 -1.10 -14.17 0.07
CA SER A 30 -1.07 -15.61 0.32
C SER A 30 -2.14 -16.00 1.35
N TYR A 31 -2.95 -16.99 1.04
CA TYR A 31 -3.90 -17.59 1.98
C TYR A 31 -3.25 -18.24 3.21
N LYS A 32 -1.93 -18.35 3.22
CA LYS A 32 -1.14 -18.81 4.37
C LYS A 32 -0.73 -17.68 5.31
N GLY A 33 -1.09 -16.43 4.99
CA GLY A 33 -0.86 -15.27 5.84
C GLY A 33 -1.73 -15.31 7.09
N ASN A 34 -1.12 -15.08 8.24
CA ASN A 34 -1.86 -14.98 9.51
C ASN A 34 -2.04 -13.51 9.90
N PHE A 35 -2.76 -12.78 9.07
CA PHE A 35 -2.84 -11.32 9.08
C PHE A 35 -3.31 -10.74 10.42
N LYS A 36 -4.20 -11.41 11.13
CA LYS A 36 -4.71 -10.97 12.45
C LYS A 36 -3.67 -11.03 13.57
N LYS A 37 -2.53 -11.71 13.37
CA LYS A 37 -1.52 -11.94 14.43
C LYS A 37 -0.27 -11.09 14.32
N TYR A 38 -0.07 -10.41 13.20
CA TYR A 38 1.12 -9.60 13.01
C TYR A 38 1.00 -8.28 13.77
N LYS A 39 2.03 -7.96 14.56
CA LYS A 39 2.05 -6.74 15.41
C LYS A 39 3.35 -5.95 15.27
N THR A 40 4.37 -6.58 14.75
CA THR A 40 5.70 -5.97 14.64
C THR A 40 6.28 -6.16 13.26
N PHE A 41 7.10 -5.23 12.83
CA PHE A 41 7.77 -5.27 11.55
C PHE A 41 9.19 -4.75 11.63
N ASP A 42 9.98 -5.07 10.61
CA ASP A 42 11.22 -4.40 10.28
C ASP A 42 11.37 -4.28 8.77
N ILE A 43 12.21 -3.36 8.32
CA ILE A 43 12.49 -3.17 6.89
C ILE A 43 13.75 -3.92 6.53
N MET A 44 13.66 -4.78 5.52
CA MET A 44 14.82 -5.50 4.99
C MET A 44 15.77 -4.52 4.32
N LYS A 45 17.00 -4.45 4.83
CA LYS A 45 18.07 -3.68 4.17
C LYS A 45 18.47 -4.42 2.89
N PRO A 46 18.54 -3.75 1.74
CA PRO A 46 19.03 -4.37 0.51
C PRO A 46 20.42 -4.97 0.74
N SER A 47 20.60 -6.23 0.38
CA SER A 47 21.91 -6.87 0.41
C SER A 47 22.71 -6.40 -0.80
N GLY A 48 23.70 -5.57 -0.60
CA GLY A 48 24.60 -5.10 -1.65
C GLY A 48 24.59 -3.60 -1.80
N THR A 49 25.77 -3.05 -1.94
CA THR A 49 26.12 -1.64 -2.17
C THR A 49 25.08 -0.64 -1.69
N ALA A 50 25.50 0.15 -0.73
CA ALA A 50 24.73 1.26 -0.17
C ALA A 50 24.30 2.23 -1.27
N ASP A 51 23.30 1.84 -2.04
CA ASP A 51 22.57 2.77 -2.86
C ASP A 51 21.61 3.53 -1.92
N SER A 52 22.25 4.42 -1.13
CA SER A 52 21.57 5.40 -0.32
C SER A 52 21.03 6.51 -1.21
N SER A 53 20.36 6.12 -2.31
CA SER A 53 19.70 7.06 -3.17
C SER A 53 18.64 7.77 -2.34
N MET A 54 18.45 9.06 -2.60
CA MET A 54 17.40 9.85 -1.95
C MET A 54 16.03 9.20 -2.14
N MET A 55 15.85 8.46 -3.23
CA MET A 55 14.68 7.68 -3.57
C MET A 55 14.46 6.56 -2.54
N ASN A 56 15.46 5.70 -2.30
CA ASN A 56 15.35 4.60 -1.33
C ASN A 56 15.06 5.12 0.08
N ALA A 57 15.73 6.18 0.51
CA ALA A 57 15.48 6.81 1.80
C ALA A 57 14.05 7.39 1.91
N THR A 58 13.48 7.88 0.82
CA THR A 58 12.09 8.38 0.78
C THR A 58 11.10 7.23 0.89
N ILE A 59 11.32 6.14 0.16
CA ILE A 59 10.48 4.93 0.21
C ILE A 59 10.50 4.35 1.62
N GLU A 60 11.69 4.10 2.16
CA GLU A 60 11.87 3.52 3.49
C GLU A 60 11.17 4.33 4.58
N ARG A 61 11.36 5.65 4.59
CA ARG A 61 10.70 6.56 5.53
C ARG A 61 9.18 6.53 5.39
N SER A 62 8.68 6.43 4.16
CA SER A 62 7.25 6.39 3.89
C SER A 62 6.63 5.06 4.35
N ILE A 63 7.30 3.94 4.10
CA ILE A 63 6.92 2.62 4.61
C ILE A 63 6.89 2.64 6.14
N LEU A 64 7.96 3.14 6.77
CA LEU A 64 8.05 3.24 8.23
C LEU A 64 6.88 4.05 8.81
N SER A 65 6.61 5.21 8.23
CA SER A 65 5.51 6.06 8.66
C SER A 65 4.15 5.37 8.50
N ARG A 66 3.90 4.72 7.35
CA ARG A 66 2.61 4.08 7.07
C ARG A 66 2.39 2.84 7.93
N MET A 67 3.41 2.00 8.12
CA MET A 67 3.31 0.82 9.01
C MET A 67 3.07 1.23 10.46
N LYS A 68 3.72 2.30 10.94
CA LYS A 68 3.44 2.84 12.28
C LYS A 68 2.01 3.40 12.39
N PHE A 69 1.51 4.08 11.37
CA PHE A 69 0.13 4.54 11.31
C PHE A 69 -0.86 3.37 11.40
N LEU A 70 -0.54 2.23 10.77
CA LEU A 70 -1.31 1.00 10.87
C LEU A 70 -1.13 0.27 12.24
N GLY A 71 -0.48 0.89 13.22
CA GLY A 71 -0.30 0.37 14.57
C GLY A 71 0.85 -0.62 14.72
N TYR A 72 1.60 -0.92 13.65
CA TYR A 72 2.73 -1.85 13.73
C TYR A 72 3.91 -1.21 14.44
N ARG A 73 4.53 -1.95 15.37
CA ARG A 73 5.74 -1.52 16.06
C ARG A 73 6.97 -2.02 15.33
N GLN A 74 7.88 -1.12 15.00
CA GLN A 74 9.18 -1.50 14.44
C GLN A 74 10.07 -2.15 15.49
N THR A 75 10.73 -3.25 15.12
CA THR A 75 11.74 -3.94 15.95
C THR A 75 12.68 -4.77 15.10
N GLU A 76 13.97 -4.69 15.35
CA GLU A 76 14.98 -5.55 14.73
C GLU A 76 15.01 -6.95 15.37
N ASN A 77 14.54 -7.07 16.62
CA ASN A 77 14.53 -8.32 17.34
C ASN A 77 13.29 -9.16 17.02
N LYS A 78 13.47 -10.13 16.11
CA LYS A 78 12.45 -11.11 15.71
C LYS A 78 11.11 -10.49 15.34
N PRO A 79 11.05 -9.56 14.39
CA PRO A 79 9.79 -8.99 13.92
C PRO A 79 8.85 -10.08 13.40
N HIS A 80 7.55 -9.84 13.42
CA HIS A 80 6.60 -10.73 12.76
C HIS A 80 6.71 -10.61 11.24
N LEU A 81 6.77 -9.38 10.75
CA LEU A 81 6.85 -9.05 9.34
C LEU A 81 8.22 -8.48 8.98
N LEU A 82 8.71 -8.86 7.83
CA LEU A 82 9.81 -8.19 7.14
C LEU A 82 9.25 -7.49 5.90
N VAL A 83 9.52 -6.21 5.78
CA VAL A 83 9.08 -5.39 4.64
C VAL A 83 10.24 -5.24 3.67
N SER A 84 10.03 -5.65 2.44
CA SER A 84 10.97 -5.44 1.34
C SER A 84 10.33 -4.52 0.31
N PHE A 85 11.13 -3.74 -0.38
CA PHE A 85 10.70 -2.95 -1.52
C PHE A 85 11.74 -2.96 -2.63
N LYS A 86 11.27 -2.78 -3.85
CA LYS A 86 12.13 -2.70 -5.02
C LYS A 86 11.51 -1.79 -6.07
N MET A 87 12.34 -0.91 -6.64
CA MET A 87 12.00 -0.15 -7.82
C MET A 87 12.50 -0.90 -9.05
N PHE A 88 11.65 -1.09 -10.03
CA PHE A 88 11.99 -1.67 -11.34
C PHE A 88 12.00 -0.55 -12.37
N GLU A 89 13.15 -0.32 -12.97
CA GLU A 89 13.32 0.70 -14.02
C GLU A 89 12.79 0.23 -15.37
N ASP A 90 12.90 -1.08 -15.63
CA ASP A 90 12.42 -1.70 -16.86
C ASP A 90 11.02 -2.29 -16.72
N SER A 91 10.35 -2.50 -17.85
CA SER A 91 9.09 -3.24 -17.89
C SER A 91 9.31 -4.69 -17.47
N MET A 92 8.35 -5.26 -16.73
CA MET A 92 8.42 -6.64 -16.28
C MET A 92 7.07 -7.34 -16.42
N LYS A 93 7.13 -8.67 -16.57
CA LYS A 93 5.94 -9.51 -16.54
C LYS A 93 5.74 -10.09 -15.17
N PHE A 94 4.54 -9.91 -14.64
CA PHE A 94 4.16 -10.42 -13.35
C PHE A 94 3.05 -11.46 -13.51
N ASN A 95 3.16 -12.58 -12.79
CA ASN A 95 2.12 -13.59 -12.72
C ASN A 95 1.48 -13.51 -11.32
N GLY A 96 0.20 -13.23 -11.29
CA GLY A 96 -0.61 -13.20 -10.09
C GLY A 96 -1.86 -14.06 -10.26
N TYR A 97 -2.80 -13.90 -9.35
CA TYR A 97 -4.08 -14.58 -9.36
C TYR A 97 -5.20 -13.57 -9.12
N ASN A 98 -6.38 -13.81 -9.73
CA ASN A 98 -7.58 -13.11 -9.32
C ASN A 98 -8.00 -13.64 -7.96
N GLN A 99 -8.10 -12.75 -6.99
CA GLN A 99 -8.40 -13.09 -5.61
C GLN A 99 -9.57 -12.22 -5.12
N PRO A 100 -10.39 -12.71 -4.17
CA PRO A 100 -11.36 -11.86 -3.49
C PRO A 100 -10.64 -10.77 -2.71
N GLU A 101 -11.37 -9.74 -2.31
CA GLU A 101 -10.82 -8.73 -1.40
C GLU A 101 -10.31 -9.41 -0.13
N ILE A 102 -9.12 -9.01 0.31
CA ILE A 102 -8.40 -9.69 1.41
C ILE A 102 -9.20 -9.69 2.71
N GLU A 103 -9.99 -8.63 2.98
CA GLU A 103 -10.87 -8.56 4.13
C GLU A 103 -11.97 -9.63 4.07
N GLN A 104 -12.59 -9.77 2.92
CA GLN A 104 -13.65 -10.76 2.70
C GLN A 104 -13.11 -12.16 2.92
N TRP A 105 -11.95 -12.47 2.37
CA TRP A 105 -11.33 -13.78 2.58
C TRP A 105 -11.01 -14.06 4.06
N VAL A 106 -10.48 -13.08 4.79
CA VAL A 106 -10.14 -13.24 6.21
C VAL A 106 -11.40 -13.42 7.08
N GLN A 107 -12.51 -12.78 6.71
CA GLN A 107 -13.78 -12.90 7.45
C GLN A 107 -14.49 -14.22 7.17
N GLU A 108 -14.56 -14.61 5.91
CA GLU A 108 -15.32 -15.78 5.48
C GLU A 108 -14.59 -17.11 5.70
N GLY A 109 -13.25 -17.09 5.79
CA GLY A 109 -12.43 -18.28 6.02
C GLY A 109 -12.54 -19.35 4.95
N LYS A 110 -12.91 -18.98 3.73
CA LYS A 110 -13.10 -19.93 2.62
C LYS A 110 -11.76 -20.49 2.17
N GLU A 111 -11.60 -21.80 2.27
CA GLU A 111 -10.43 -22.53 1.77
C GLU A 111 -10.51 -22.81 0.26
N ASP A 112 -11.71 -22.86 -0.31
CA ASP A 112 -11.95 -23.13 -1.74
C ASP A 112 -11.89 -21.87 -2.56
N VAL A 113 -10.67 -21.41 -2.81
CA VAL A 113 -10.45 -20.30 -3.72
C VAL A 113 -10.02 -20.84 -5.08
N ASN A 114 -10.82 -20.55 -6.07
CA ASN A 114 -10.48 -20.82 -7.46
C ASN A 114 -9.37 -19.88 -7.90
N TYR A 115 -8.15 -20.41 -8.03
CA TYR A 115 -6.99 -19.63 -8.49
C TYR A 115 -7.10 -19.40 -10.00
N ASP A 116 -7.67 -18.27 -10.37
CA ASP A 116 -7.67 -17.81 -11.75
C ASP A 116 -6.38 -17.03 -12.04
N PRO A 117 -5.45 -17.59 -12.85
CA PRO A 117 -4.17 -16.95 -13.10
C PRO A 117 -4.33 -15.65 -13.89
N LYS A 118 -3.76 -14.58 -13.37
CA LYS A 118 -3.70 -13.26 -13.99
C LYS A 118 -2.28 -12.94 -14.41
N LYS A 119 -2.08 -12.60 -15.68
CA LYS A 119 -0.80 -12.10 -16.20
C LYS A 119 -0.88 -10.58 -16.30
N LEU A 120 0.11 -9.91 -15.77
CA LEU A 120 0.20 -8.46 -15.76
C LEU A 120 1.52 -8.04 -16.40
N ASP A 121 1.43 -7.18 -17.40
CA ASP A 121 2.58 -6.51 -17.97
C ASP A 121 2.76 -5.18 -17.23
N LEU A 122 3.80 -5.11 -16.40
CA LEU A 122 4.11 -3.92 -15.63
C LEU A 122 5.06 -3.03 -16.44
N SER A 123 4.69 -1.76 -16.56
CA SER A 123 5.51 -0.77 -17.24
C SER A 123 6.78 -0.45 -16.45
N SER A 124 7.75 0.19 -17.12
CA SER A 124 8.91 0.78 -16.45
C SER A 124 8.48 1.72 -15.31
N GLY A 125 9.30 1.83 -14.28
CA GLY A 125 8.98 2.64 -13.10
C GLY A 125 7.96 1.99 -12.16
N THR A 126 8.03 0.67 -11.97
CA THR A 126 7.17 -0.04 -11.02
C THR A 126 7.80 -0.09 -9.64
N LEU A 127 7.07 0.41 -8.63
CA LEU A 127 7.40 0.20 -7.23
C LEU A 127 6.66 -1.02 -6.70
N LEU A 128 7.41 -2.03 -6.25
CA LEU A 128 6.90 -3.21 -5.57
C LEU A 128 7.21 -3.12 -4.07
N ILE A 129 6.23 -3.41 -3.23
CA ILE A 129 6.38 -3.59 -1.77
C ILE A 129 5.88 -4.98 -1.42
N GLN A 130 6.67 -5.72 -0.64
CA GLN A 130 6.34 -7.08 -0.21
C GLN A 130 6.43 -7.20 1.32
N LEU A 131 5.49 -7.93 1.89
CA LEU A 131 5.49 -8.29 3.30
C LEU A 131 5.77 -9.79 3.43
N TYR A 132 6.78 -10.13 4.20
CA TYR A 132 7.18 -11.50 4.48
C TYR A 132 6.83 -11.87 5.92
N ASP A 133 6.20 -13.02 6.11
CA ASP A 133 6.16 -13.66 7.42
C ASP A 133 7.56 -14.22 7.73
N ARG A 134 8.23 -13.61 8.71
CA ARG A 134 9.60 -14.00 9.09
C ARG A 134 9.65 -15.45 9.59
N LYS A 135 8.62 -15.90 10.33
CA LYS A 135 8.59 -17.24 10.90
C LYS A 135 8.38 -18.31 9.82
N GLN A 136 7.53 -18.03 8.84
CA GLN A 136 7.25 -18.93 7.73
C GLN A 136 8.26 -18.80 6.58
N ASN A 137 9.09 -17.75 6.61
CA ASN A 137 10.06 -17.40 5.56
C ASN A 137 9.43 -17.35 4.16
N ARG A 138 8.29 -16.69 4.06
CA ARG A 138 7.56 -16.53 2.78
C ARG A 138 6.91 -15.17 2.66
N SER A 139 6.75 -14.71 1.42
CA SER A 139 5.90 -13.57 1.11
C SER A 139 4.45 -13.92 1.41
N ILE A 140 3.75 -13.04 2.12
CA ILE A 140 2.35 -13.21 2.47
C ILE A 140 1.47 -12.13 1.84
N TRP A 141 2.05 -11.05 1.41
CA TRP A 141 1.37 -9.96 0.73
C TRP A 141 2.35 -9.17 -0.14
N GLN A 142 1.87 -8.67 -1.25
CA GLN A 142 2.62 -7.78 -2.12
C GLN A 142 1.67 -6.79 -2.78
N GLY A 143 2.13 -5.56 -2.91
CA GLY A 143 1.42 -4.52 -3.63
C GLY A 143 2.38 -3.75 -4.52
N TYR A 144 1.89 -3.26 -5.64
CA TYR A 144 2.70 -2.53 -6.59
C TYR A 144 1.92 -1.42 -7.27
N SER A 145 2.66 -0.39 -7.61
CA SER A 145 2.18 0.69 -8.46
C SER A 145 3.12 0.85 -9.63
N THR A 146 2.57 1.02 -10.81
CA THR A 146 3.33 1.14 -12.07
C THR A 146 2.93 2.41 -12.79
N ASP A 147 3.89 2.99 -13.51
CA ASP A 147 3.65 4.13 -14.40
C ASP A 147 3.11 3.65 -15.76
N LEU A 148 1.89 3.13 -15.74
CA LEU A 148 1.22 2.58 -16.92
C LEU A 148 1.13 3.54 -18.11
N TYR A 149 1.28 4.86 -17.88
CA TYR A 149 1.06 5.87 -18.91
C TYR A 149 2.10 7.00 -18.91
N GLY A 150 3.26 6.81 -18.28
CA GLY A 150 4.27 7.87 -18.14
C GLY A 150 3.79 9.08 -17.31
N ALA A 151 2.78 8.86 -16.47
CA ALA A 151 2.13 9.94 -15.72
C ALA A 151 2.62 10.05 -14.28
N ILE A 152 3.38 9.08 -13.80
CA ILE A 152 3.91 9.03 -12.43
C ILE A 152 5.40 9.30 -12.47
N ASP A 153 5.82 10.42 -11.93
CA ASP A 153 7.24 10.72 -11.76
C ASP A 153 7.74 10.19 -10.41
N PHE A 154 8.37 9.04 -10.42
CA PHE A 154 8.97 8.45 -9.24
C PHE A 154 10.26 9.16 -8.76
N ASN A 155 10.78 10.13 -9.50
CA ASN A 155 11.86 10.99 -9.03
C ASN A 155 11.35 12.11 -8.11
N ASP A 156 10.06 12.45 -8.19
CA ASP A 156 9.45 13.38 -7.26
C ASP A 156 9.15 12.70 -5.91
N LYS A 157 9.70 13.25 -4.84
CA LYS A 157 9.52 12.73 -3.48
C LYS A 157 8.05 12.65 -3.04
N ARG A 158 7.22 13.58 -3.50
CA ARG A 158 5.80 13.62 -3.15
C ARG A 158 5.06 12.48 -3.83
N THR A 159 5.29 12.30 -5.12
CA THR A 159 4.74 11.21 -5.92
C THR A 159 5.17 9.86 -5.36
N LEU A 160 6.44 9.70 -5.04
CA LEU A 160 6.98 8.47 -4.44
C LEU A 160 6.35 8.14 -3.09
N ARG A 161 6.19 9.15 -2.22
CA ARG A 161 5.48 8.98 -0.94
C ARG A 161 4.04 8.55 -1.14
N ASN A 162 3.34 9.19 -2.06
CA ASN A 162 1.95 8.86 -2.37
C ASN A 162 1.84 7.42 -2.92
N ALA A 163 2.77 6.98 -3.76
CA ALA A 163 2.84 5.61 -4.25
C ALA A 163 2.94 4.61 -3.09
N VAL A 164 3.88 4.81 -2.18
CA VAL A 164 4.03 3.94 -1.00
C VAL A 164 2.76 3.91 -0.15
N ILE A 165 2.15 5.06 0.11
CA ILE A 165 0.92 5.15 0.90
C ILE A 165 -0.21 4.40 0.18
N SER A 166 -0.44 4.67 -1.11
CA SER A 166 -1.51 4.03 -1.89
C SER A 166 -1.33 2.51 -1.97
N ILE A 167 -0.08 2.03 -2.11
CA ILE A 167 0.22 0.60 -2.09
C ILE A 167 -0.15 0.01 -0.73
N LEU A 168 0.36 0.58 0.37
CA LEU A 168 0.13 0.04 1.70
C LEU A 168 -1.31 0.25 2.20
N ASP A 169 -2.09 1.13 1.58
CA ASP A 169 -3.53 1.29 1.84
C ASP A 169 -4.34 0.08 1.36
N LYS A 170 -3.79 -0.68 0.41
CA LYS A 170 -4.37 -1.97 0.00
C LYS A 170 -4.07 -3.10 0.99
N TYR A 171 -3.08 -2.92 1.88
CA TYR A 171 -2.83 -3.82 3.01
C TYR A 171 -3.69 -3.41 4.21
N ARG A 172 -4.92 -3.72 4.22
CA ARG A 172 -5.96 -3.25 5.12
C ARG A 172 -5.91 -3.80 6.56
N PHE A 173 -4.81 -4.44 6.98
CA PHE A 173 -4.67 -4.98 8.34
C PHE A 173 -3.94 -4.02 9.27
N TRP A 174 -4.53 -3.84 10.42
CA TRP A 174 -3.93 -3.10 11.52
C TRP A 174 -3.33 -4.07 12.54
N ALA A 175 -2.29 -3.62 13.23
CA ALA A 175 -1.56 -4.48 14.16
C ALA A 175 -2.38 -5.00 15.34
N GLU A 176 -3.54 -4.42 15.64
CA GLU A 176 -4.37 -4.74 16.79
C GLU A 176 -5.68 -5.48 16.44
N GLY A 177 -5.73 -6.13 15.30
CA GLY A 177 -6.91 -6.93 14.92
C GLY A 177 -8.08 -6.09 14.38
N PHE A 178 -7.81 -5.05 13.72
CA PHE A 178 -8.54 -3.85 13.46
C PHE A 178 -9.81 -3.93 12.60
N ILE A 179 -9.98 -4.87 11.73
CA ILE A 179 -11.14 -4.88 10.80
C ILE A 179 -12.46 -5.01 11.58
N GLU A 180 -12.44 -5.66 12.73
CA GLU A 180 -13.64 -5.85 13.56
C GLU A 180 -14.01 -4.62 14.41
N ASN A 181 -13.05 -3.74 14.71
CA ASN A 181 -13.25 -2.63 15.66
C ASN A 181 -13.47 -1.26 14.98
N GLY A 182 -13.24 -1.16 13.68
CA GLY A 182 -13.35 0.11 12.94
C GLY A 182 -14.76 0.71 12.90
N GLY A 183 -15.79 -0.08 13.14
CA GLY A 183 -17.18 0.39 13.28
C GLY A 183 -17.57 0.81 14.69
N GLN A 184 -16.89 0.33 15.70
CA GLN A 184 -17.25 0.61 17.11
C GLN A 184 -16.55 1.84 17.68
N GLN A 185 -15.35 2.17 17.24
CA GLN A 185 -14.66 3.38 17.72
C GLN A 185 -15.29 4.70 17.26
N GLN A 186 -16.02 4.70 16.14
CA GLN A 186 -16.75 5.90 15.72
C GLN A 186 -18.04 6.13 16.53
N SER A 187 -18.60 5.11 17.16
CA SER A 187 -19.78 5.27 18.01
C SER A 187 -19.47 5.73 19.43
N GLU A 188 -18.25 5.50 19.93
CA GLU A 188 -17.84 5.95 21.27
C GLU A 188 -17.33 7.39 21.31
N LEU A 189 -16.93 7.95 20.16
CA LEU A 189 -16.52 9.36 20.06
C LEU A 189 -17.69 10.32 19.72
N SER A 190 -18.89 9.79 19.52
CA SER A 190 -20.10 10.58 19.21
C SER A 190 -21.15 10.60 20.32
N ASN A 191 -20.82 10.13 21.53
CA ASN A 191 -21.68 10.25 22.74
C ASN A 191 -21.08 11.22 23.76
#